data_f45be9802aabded9bfacf224ebc4978c
#
_entry.id   f45be9802aabded9bfacf224ebc4978c
#
_cell.length_a   1.000
_cell.length_b   1.000
_cell.length_c   1.000
_cell.angle_alpha   90.00
_cell.angle_beta   90.00
_cell.angle_gamma   90.00
#
_symmetry.space_group_name_H-M   'P 1'
#
loop_
_entity.id
_entity.type
_entity.pdbx_description
1 polymer ?
#
loop_
_entity_poly.entity_id
_entity_poly.type
_entity_poly.pdbx_seq_one_letter_code
_entity_poly.pdbx_strand_id
1 'polypeptide(L)'
;ELQAKGHIFKTHCDTEVILHGYEEYGNKLAAMLRGMFAFVVYDTKTNVMYGARDIFGVKPFYYTQTDAGELLFGSEIKSLLEHPGFRREVNAEALRPYLTFQYSAMNETFFKGTYKLPPAHWFEYKDGKMHMERYWDVDFRHKTGMSFEDCAAEIDARVRESVAAHRISDVKVGSFLSGGVDSSYITACLMPDDTFSVGFETPDGGHKFDETTEAAELSQKLGIHNYREMLTKEQCLDAFADIQYHMDEPQSNPSSVPLYFLCQLARRHVTVFF
;
A
#
# COMPACT_ATOMS: atom_id res chain seq x y z
N GLU A 1 -6.12 -11.07 22.97
CA GLU A 1 -4.82 -11.49 23.47
C GLU A 1 -4.27 -10.48 24.49
N LEU A 2 -4.08 -9.21 24.15
CA LEU A 2 -3.58 -8.15 25.05
C LEU A 2 -4.52 -7.93 26.26
N GLN A 3 -5.84 -7.95 26.06
CA GLN A 3 -6.81 -7.87 27.18
C GLN A 3 -6.64 -9.03 28.17
N ALA A 4 -6.34 -10.24 27.68
CA ALA A 4 -6.07 -11.39 28.56
C ALA A 4 -4.77 -11.24 29.38
N LYS A 5 -3.89 -10.31 28.99
CA LYS A 5 -2.67 -9.93 29.71
C LYS A 5 -2.87 -8.70 30.64
N GLY A 6 -4.06 -8.18 30.71
CA GLY A 6 -4.43 -7.10 31.63
C GLY A 6 -4.46 -5.70 31.01
N HIS A 7 -4.21 -5.56 29.70
CA HIS A 7 -4.32 -4.27 29.02
C HIS A 7 -5.79 -3.85 28.91
N ILE A 8 -6.07 -2.60 29.25
CA ILE A 8 -7.42 -2.01 29.25
C ILE A 8 -7.54 -1.09 28.03
N PHE A 9 -8.35 -1.52 27.06
CA PHE A 9 -8.66 -0.73 25.87
C PHE A 9 -9.75 0.30 26.17
N LYS A 10 -9.52 1.54 25.75
CA LYS A 10 -10.45 2.67 25.89
C LYS A 10 -11.22 2.98 24.62
N THR A 11 -10.73 2.50 23.48
CA THR A 11 -11.29 2.72 22.15
C THR A 11 -11.45 1.39 21.40
N HIS A 12 -12.05 1.45 20.23
CA HIS A 12 -12.07 0.35 19.26
C HIS A 12 -11.07 0.60 18.09
N CYS A 13 -10.12 1.53 18.28
CA CYS A 13 -9.14 1.88 17.26
C CYS A 13 -8.02 0.85 17.23
N ASP A 14 -7.62 0.45 16.03
CA ASP A 14 -6.48 -0.43 15.79
C ASP A 14 -5.14 0.16 16.26
N THR A 15 -5.01 1.48 16.23
CA THR A 15 -3.83 2.19 16.74
C THR A 15 -3.59 1.94 18.23
N GLU A 16 -4.64 1.75 19.03
CA GLU A 16 -4.50 1.42 20.46
C GLU A 16 -3.87 0.04 20.68
N VAL A 17 -4.09 -0.89 19.73
CA VAL A 17 -3.40 -2.20 19.73
C VAL A 17 -1.89 -2.05 19.61
N ILE A 18 -1.42 -1.06 18.82
CA ILE A 18 0.00 -0.78 18.65
C ILE A 18 0.62 -0.30 19.96
N LEU A 19 -0.06 0.61 20.69
CA LEU A 19 0.43 1.13 21.95
C LEU A 19 0.59 0.02 23.01
N HIS A 20 -0.47 -0.74 23.25
CA HIS A 20 -0.45 -1.84 24.21
C HIS A 20 0.45 -2.99 23.78
N GLY A 21 0.54 -3.23 22.47
CA GLY A 21 1.47 -4.19 21.92
C GLY A 21 2.94 -3.79 22.11
N TYR A 22 3.27 -2.51 21.97
CA TYR A 22 4.60 -2.00 22.25
C TYR A 22 4.96 -2.10 23.75
N GLU A 23 4.03 -1.77 24.65
CA GLU A 23 4.20 -1.95 26.09
C GLU A 23 4.50 -3.41 26.46
N GLU A 24 3.86 -4.38 25.79
CA GLU A 24 4.00 -5.81 26.10
C GLU A 24 5.20 -6.47 25.41
N TYR A 25 5.46 -6.13 24.14
CA TYR A 25 6.39 -6.88 23.31
C TYR A 25 7.63 -6.07 22.87
N GLY A 26 7.65 -4.74 23.10
CA GLY A 26 8.73 -3.87 22.67
C GLY A 26 9.00 -3.97 21.15
N ASN A 27 10.25 -4.11 20.76
CA ASN A 27 10.67 -4.23 19.37
C ASN A 27 10.19 -5.51 18.64
N LYS A 28 9.66 -6.48 19.37
CA LYS A 28 9.06 -7.70 18.80
C LYS A 28 7.64 -7.47 18.28
N LEU A 29 7.02 -6.33 18.58
CA LEU A 29 5.65 -6.02 18.19
C LEU A 29 5.40 -6.23 16.69
N ALA A 30 6.28 -5.71 15.82
CA ALA A 30 6.06 -5.78 14.37
C ALA A 30 5.85 -7.20 13.85
N ALA A 31 6.59 -8.18 14.41
CA ALA A 31 6.46 -9.59 14.04
C ALA A 31 5.16 -10.25 14.56
N MET A 32 4.45 -9.61 15.49
CA MET A 32 3.17 -10.09 16.06
C MET A 32 1.96 -9.55 15.29
N LEU A 33 2.14 -8.50 14.47
CA LEU A 33 1.07 -7.86 13.75
C LEU A 33 0.77 -8.57 12.42
N ARG A 34 -0.51 -8.72 12.12
CA ARG A 34 -1.00 -9.17 10.81
C ARG A 34 -1.78 -8.03 10.17
N GLY A 35 -1.36 -7.59 8.99
CA GLY A 35 -2.05 -6.54 8.25
C GLY A 35 -1.08 -5.61 7.51
N MET A 36 -1.62 -4.48 7.06
CA MET A 36 -0.90 -3.45 6.33
C MET A 36 -0.68 -2.26 7.27
N PHE A 37 0.55 -1.95 7.60
CA PHE A 37 0.86 -0.89 8.55
C PHE A 37 2.18 -0.18 8.27
N ALA A 38 2.20 1.08 8.66
CA ALA A 38 3.41 1.86 8.88
C ALA A 38 3.11 2.78 10.07
N PHE A 39 3.90 2.71 11.12
CA PHE A 39 3.65 3.48 12.34
C PHE A 39 4.93 3.88 13.04
N VAL A 40 4.81 4.87 13.91
CA VAL A 40 5.84 5.27 14.89
C VAL A 40 5.20 5.39 16.27
N VAL A 41 5.85 4.81 17.26
CA VAL A 41 5.56 4.97 18.69
C VAL A 41 6.69 5.79 19.30
N TYR A 42 6.35 6.83 20.04
CA TYR A 42 7.31 7.59 20.84
C TYR A 42 7.16 7.25 22.32
N ASP A 43 8.16 6.59 22.86
CA ASP A 43 8.24 6.29 24.28
C ASP A 43 8.88 7.48 25.02
N THR A 44 8.03 8.23 25.72
CA THR A 44 8.45 9.41 26.48
C THR A 44 9.29 9.09 27.71
N LYS A 45 9.28 7.86 28.21
CA LYS A 45 10.07 7.43 29.37
C LYS A 45 11.53 7.16 29.01
N THR A 46 11.72 6.53 27.85
CA THR A 46 13.05 6.12 27.37
C THR A 46 13.62 7.06 26.33
N ASN A 47 12.82 8.02 25.84
CA ASN A 47 13.12 8.92 24.74
C ASN A 47 13.50 8.17 23.45
N VAL A 48 12.77 7.09 23.16
CA VAL A 48 12.96 6.25 21.97
C VAL A 48 11.78 6.43 21.04
N MET A 49 12.05 6.60 19.75
CA MET A 49 11.06 6.38 18.69
C MET A 49 11.24 4.97 18.17
N TYR A 50 10.18 4.16 18.25
CA TYR A 50 10.10 2.85 17.62
C TYR A 50 9.13 2.93 16.44
N GLY A 51 9.53 2.46 15.28
CA GLY A 51 8.67 2.42 14.11
C GLY A 51 8.83 1.13 13.33
N ALA A 52 7.79 0.77 12.57
CA ALA A 52 7.82 -0.43 11.75
C ALA A 52 6.97 -0.27 10.49
N ARG A 53 7.31 -1.05 9.47
CA ARG A 53 6.58 -1.17 8.21
C ARG A 53 6.21 -2.62 7.96
N ASP A 54 5.02 -2.85 7.41
CA ASP A 54 4.49 -4.18 7.15
C ASP A 54 5.38 -5.05 6.24
N ILE A 55 5.13 -6.36 6.25
CA ILE A 55 5.97 -7.38 5.63
C ILE A 55 6.18 -7.21 4.12
N PHE A 56 5.24 -6.60 3.41
CA PHE A 56 5.33 -6.33 1.96
C PHE A 56 5.54 -4.84 1.65
N GLY A 57 5.55 -3.97 2.67
CA GLY A 57 5.68 -2.52 2.49
C GLY A 57 4.48 -1.91 1.76
N VAL A 58 3.28 -2.43 1.99
CA VAL A 58 2.04 -1.92 1.39
C VAL A 58 1.79 -0.48 1.83
N LYS A 59 1.98 -0.20 3.12
CA LYS A 59 1.92 1.19 3.60
C LYS A 59 3.26 1.89 3.38
N PRO A 60 3.25 3.10 2.79
CA PRO A 60 4.48 3.85 2.55
C PRO A 60 5.06 4.39 3.86
N PHE A 61 6.39 4.48 3.93
CA PHE A 61 7.12 5.12 5.01
C PHE A 61 8.42 5.70 4.46
N TYR A 62 8.54 7.02 4.49
CA TYR A 62 9.73 7.76 4.09
C TYR A 62 10.33 8.44 5.30
N TYR A 63 11.66 8.56 5.33
CA TYR A 63 12.36 9.26 6.38
C TYR A 63 13.63 9.94 5.85
N THR A 64 14.04 11.01 6.53
CA THR A 64 15.31 11.71 6.32
C THR A 64 15.79 12.31 7.63
N GLN A 65 17.08 12.55 7.73
CA GLN A 65 17.67 13.30 8.85
C GLN A 65 18.17 14.63 8.34
N THR A 66 17.78 15.72 9.00
CA THR A 66 18.26 17.06 8.67
C THR A 66 19.70 17.26 9.12
N ASP A 67 20.38 18.28 8.59
CA ASP A 67 21.74 18.63 9.04
C ASP A 67 21.78 19.04 10.53
N ALA A 68 20.64 19.45 11.10
CA ALA A 68 20.49 19.71 12.53
C ALA A 68 20.29 18.45 13.38
N GLY A 69 20.23 17.26 12.75
CA GLY A 69 20.03 15.97 13.42
C GLY A 69 18.58 15.63 13.75
N GLU A 70 17.61 16.36 13.18
CA GLU A 70 16.19 16.08 13.35
C GLU A 70 15.76 14.93 12.44
N LEU A 71 15.00 13.97 12.94
CA LEU A 71 14.40 12.90 12.16
C LEU A 71 13.04 13.37 11.62
N LEU A 72 12.92 13.45 10.30
CA LEU A 72 11.66 13.68 9.62
C LEU A 72 11.15 12.36 9.05
N PHE A 73 9.86 12.10 9.16
CA PHE A 73 9.23 10.93 8.56
C PHE A 73 7.78 11.21 8.12
N GLY A 74 7.29 10.43 7.17
CA GLY A 74 5.94 10.58 6.65
C GLY A 74 5.56 9.49 5.64
N SER A 75 4.30 9.46 5.30
CA SER A 75 3.79 8.53 4.28
C SER A 75 4.06 9.02 2.85
N GLU A 76 4.32 10.30 2.67
CA GLU A 76 4.58 10.93 1.37
C GLU A 76 5.78 11.88 1.47
N ILE A 77 6.68 11.84 0.46
CA ILE A 77 7.89 12.68 0.45
C ILE A 77 7.51 14.17 0.42
N LYS A 78 6.43 14.51 -0.30
CA LYS A 78 5.96 15.91 -0.38
C LYS A 78 5.65 16.52 0.99
N SER A 79 5.25 15.72 1.98
CA SER A 79 5.06 16.21 3.33
C SER A 79 6.37 16.60 4.03
N LEU A 80 7.47 15.92 3.70
CA LEU A 80 8.80 16.22 4.23
C LEU A 80 9.37 17.49 3.60
N LEU A 81 9.00 17.79 2.34
CA LEU A 81 9.42 19.00 1.62
C LEU A 81 9.00 20.31 2.31
N GLU A 82 7.95 20.26 3.14
CA GLU A 82 7.46 21.43 3.87
C GLU A 82 8.40 21.83 5.04
N HIS A 83 9.29 20.94 5.47
CA HIS A 83 10.22 21.25 6.54
C HIS A 83 11.41 22.07 6.02
N PRO A 84 11.77 23.21 6.65
CA PRO A 84 12.82 24.11 6.16
C PRO A 84 14.22 23.46 6.12
N GLY A 85 14.47 22.46 6.96
CA GLY A 85 15.71 21.68 6.97
C GLY A 85 15.75 20.51 5.97
N PHE A 86 14.70 20.32 5.15
CA PHE A 86 14.70 19.27 4.15
C PHE A 86 15.66 19.58 2.99
N ARG A 87 16.49 18.61 2.62
CA ARG A 87 17.46 18.76 1.54
C ARG A 87 16.80 18.50 0.18
N ARG A 88 16.55 19.58 -0.56
CA ARG A 88 15.95 19.52 -1.92
C ARG A 88 17.02 19.28 -2.99
N GLU A 89 17.71 18.17 -2.92
CA GLU A 89 18.76 17.78 -3.86
C GLU A 89 18.37 16.48 -4.56
N VAL A 90 18.47 16.46 -5.89
CA VAL A 90 18.17 15.26 -6.70
C VAL A 90 19.28 14.22 -6.50
N ASN A 91 18.88 12.98 -6.22
CA ASN A 91 19.78 11.84 -6.19
C ASN A 91 19.98 11.28 -7.60
N ALA A 92 21.03 11.70 -8.29
CA ALA A 92 21.36 11.24 -9.64
C ALA A 92 21.64 9.73 -9.71
N GLU A 93 22.08 9.12 -8.61
CA GLU A 93 22.35 7.67 -8.53
C GLU A 93 21.09 6.82 -8.70
N ALA A 94 19.91 7.37 -8.31
CA ALA A 94 18.62 6.70 -8.48
C ALA A 94 18.18 6.59 -9.94
N LEU A 95 18.73 7.42 -10.85
CA LEU A 95 18.30 7.47 -12.24
C LEU A 95 18.62 6.19 -13.00
N ARG A 96 19.80 5.63 -12.82
CA ARG A 96 20.21 4.41 -13.56
C ARG A 96 19.38 3.18 -13.19
N PRO A 97 19.13 2.85 -11.90
CA PRO A 97 18.20 1.80 -11.52
C PRO A 97 16.79 2.05 -12.04
N TYR A 98 16.31 3.30 -11.98
CA TYR A 98 15.00 3.66 -12.51
C TYR A 98 14.86 3.37 -14.01
N LEU A 99 15.82 3.77 -14.82
CA LEU A 99 15.82 3.49 -16.26
C LEU A 99 15.91 2.00 -16.60
N THR A 100 16.43 1.19 -15.67
CA THR A 100 16.51 -0.28 -15.83
C THR A 100 15.22 -0.98 -15.39
N PHE A 101 14.68 -0.61 -14.22
CA PHE A 101 13.57 -1.30 -13.57
C PHE A 101 12.23 -0.57 -13.69
N GLN A 102 12.21 0.65 -14.23
CA GLN A 102 11.02 1.49 -14.40
C GLN A 102 10.41 2.01 -13.07
N TYR A 103 11.08 1.79 -11.94
CA TYR A 103 10.70 2.28 -10.62
C TYR A 103 11.96 2.51 -9.77
N SER A 104 11.80 3.22 -8.64
CA SER A 104 12.89 3.44 -7.69
C SER A 104 13.21 2.15 -6.92
N ALA A 105 14.20 1.41 -7.41
CA ALA A 105 14.61 0.10 -6.85
C ALA A 105 15.54 0.22 -5.63
N MET A 106 15.95 1.44 -5.26
CA MET A 106 16.83 1.70 -4.11
C MET A 106 16.01 2.07 -2.88
N ASN A 107 16.59 1.87 -1.70
CA ASN A 107 16.01 2.41 -0.47
C ASN A 107 16.12 3.94 -0.40
N GLU A 108 17.21 4.51 -0.91
CA GLU A 108 17.33 5.95 -1.10
C GLU A 108 16.48 6.39 -2.29
N THR A 109 15.69 7.44 -2.09
CA THR A 109 14.74 7.94 -3.07
C THR A 109 15.44 8.83 -4.13
N PHE A 110 14.65 9.45 -5.01
CA PHE A 110 15.14 10.51 -5.91
C PHE A 110 15.51 11.81 -5.18
N PHE A 111 15.20 11.93 -3.89
CA PHE A 111 15.69 12.99 -3.02
C PHE A 111 16.87 12.48 -2.19
N LYS A 112 18.04 13.10 -2.37
CA LYS A 112 19.28 12.69 -1.69
C LYS A 112 19.16 12.77 -0.17
N GLY A 113 19.55 11.68 0.50
CA GLY A 113 19.43 11.57 1.96
C GLY A 113 18.02 11.27 2.46
N THR A 114 17.05 11.04 1.54
CA THR A 114 15.70 10.60 1.89
C THR A 114 15.52 9.14 1.52
N TYR A 115 15.07 8.35 2.47
CA TYR A 115 15.00 6.89 2.36
C TYR A 115 13.58 6.36 2.54
N LYS A 116 13.32 5.22 1.94
CA LYS A 116 12.17 4.35 2.25
C LYS A 116 12.56 3.41 3.38
N LEU A 117 11.72 3.27 4.40
CA LEU A 117 11.86 2.15 5.33
C LEU A 117 11.61 0.85 4.55
N PRO A 118 12.56 -0.09 4.48
CA PRO A 118 12.35 -1.32 3.73
C PRO A 118 11.17 -2.14 4.26
N PRO A 119 10.48 -2.93 3.41
CA PRO A 119 9.47 -3.87 3.85
C PRO A 119 9.98 -4.80 4.94
N ALA A 120 9.10 -5.19 5.87
CA ALA A 120 9.43 -6.10 6.97
C ALA A 120 10.56 -5.61 7.89
N HIS A 121 10.73 -4.29 8.06
CA HIS A 121 11.69 -3.73 8.98
C HIS A 121 11.01 -2.95 10.09
N TRP A 122 11.64 -3.00 11.27
CA TRP A 122 11.41 -2.07 12.36
C TRP A 122 12.67 -1.23 12.59
N PHE A 123 12.52 -0.08 13.21
CA PHE A 123 13.62 0.75 13.64
C PHE A 123 13.40 1.28 15.05
N GLU A 124 14.52 1.57 15.73
CA GLU A 124 14.60 2.42 16.91
C GLU A 124 15.45 3.63 16.60
N TYR A 125 14.97 4.81 16.96
CA TYR A 125 15.72 6.07 16.86
C TYR A 125 15.88 6.66 18.24
N LYS A 126 17.14 6.87 18.63
CA LYS A 126 17.53 7.44 19.93
C LYS A 126 18.83 8.21 19.78
N ASP A 127 18.92 9.38 20.43
CA ASP A 127 20.12 10.21 20.51
C ASP A 127 20.77 10.46 19.12
N GLY A 128 19.95 10.75 18.11
CA GLY A 128 20.39 11.01 16.74
C GLY A 128 20.83 9.77 15.94
N LYS A 129 20.66 8.57 16.49
CA LYS A 129 21.07 7.31 15.84
C LYS A 129 19.87 6.43 15.57
N MET A 130 19.84 5.87 14.35
CA MET A 130 18.83 4.88 13.92
C MET A 130 19.47 3.51 13.92
N HIS A 131 18.82 2.57 14.61
CA HIS A 131 19.06 1.14 14.52
C HIS A 131 17.87 0.51 13.78
N MET A 132 18.11 -0.40 12.83
CA MET A 132 17.08 -1.00 11.99
C MET A 132 17.34 -2.49 11.83
N GLU A 133 16.27 -3.30 11.92
CA GLU A 133 16.34 -4.75 11.72
C GLU A 133 15.17 -5.26 10.89
N ARG A 134 15.44 -6.30 10.10
CA ARG A 134 14.41 -7.04 9.38
C ARG A 134 13.79 -8.09 10.31
N TYR A 135 12.46 -8.05 10.48
CA TYR A 135 11.74 -8.98 11.35
C TYR A 135 11.07 -10.15 10.62
N TRP A 136 10.98 -10.09 9.27
CA TRP A 136 10.39 -11.16 8.47
C TRP A 136 11.03 -11.22 7.08
N ASP A 137 11.03 -12.43 6.48
CA ASP A 137 11.46 -12.65 5.11
C ASP A 137 10.71 -13.83 4.49
N VAL A 138 10.61 -13.85 3.15
CA VAL A 138 10.02 -14.97 2.42
C VAL A 138 11.01 -16.13 2.39
N ASP A 139 10.57 -17.32 2.78
CA ASP A 139 11.39 -18.54 2.69
C ASP A 139 10.91 -19.46 1.57
N PHE A 140 11.65 -19.51 0.49
CA PHE A 140 11.40 -20.37 -0.66
C PHE A 140 12.12 -21.71 -0.61
N ARG A 141 12.88 -22.02 0.45
CA ARG A 141 13.66 -23.26 0.58
C ARG A 141 12.78 -24.47 0.82
N HIS A 142 11.68 -24.29 1.53
CA HIS A 142 10.74 -25.35 1.83
C HIS A 142 9.69 -25.50 0.72
N LYS A 143 9.78 -26.60 -0.01
CA LYS A 143 8.80 -26.94 -1.05
C LYS A 143 7.73 -27.85 -0.47
N THR A 144 6.48 -27.61 -0.85
CA THR A 144 5.38 -28.49 -0.49
C THR A 144 5.44 -29.79 -1.31
N GLY A 145 5.03 -30.91 -0.69
CA GLY A 145 4.76 -32.19 -1.39
C GLY A 145 3.30 -32.39 -1.76
N MET A 146 2.48 -31.34 -1.65
CA MET A 146 1.04 -31.42 -1.95
C MET A 146 0.79 -31.66 -3.45
N SER A 147 -0.34 -32.29 -3.78
CA SER A 147 -0.82 -32.37 -5.14
C SER A 147 -1.21 -30.98 -5.70
N PHE A 148 -1.41 -30.86 -7.00
CA PHE A 148 -1.87 -29.61 -7.61
C PHE A 148 -3.27 -29.25 -7.07
N GLU A 149 -4.15 -30.23 -6.95
CA GLU A 149 -5.52 -30.04 -6.45
C GLU A 149 -5.53 -29.57 -4.99
N ASP A 150 -4.69 -30.16 -4.14
CA ASP A 150 -4.57 -29.76 -2.73
C ASP A 150 -3.96 -28.35 -2.60
N CYS A 151 -2.97 -28.03 -3.43
CA CYS A 151 -2.41 -26.66 -3.48
C CYS A 151 -3.46 -25.64 -3.92
N ALA A 152 -4.26 -25.95 -4.93
CA ALA A 152 -5.31 -25.06 -5.40
C ALA A 152 -6.37 -24.82 -4.33
N ALA A 153 -6.79 -25.88 -3.62
CA ALA A 153 -7.73 -25.78 -2.51
C ALA A 153 -7.18 -24.94 -1.34
N GLU A 154 -5.92 -25.15 -0.98
CA GLU A 154 -5.27 -24.37 0.08
C GLU A 154 -5.10 -22.90 -0.31
N ILE A 155 -4.77 -22.59 -1.57
CA ILE A 155 -4.70 -21.20 -2.07
C ILE A 155 -6.07 -20.55 -2.00
N ASP A 156 -7.14 -21.22 -2.48
CA ASP A 156 -8.52 -20.72 -2.42
C ASP A 156 -8.92 -20.40 -0.97
N ALA A 157 -8.66 -21.32 -0.04
CA ALA A 157 -8.97 -21.13 1.38
C ALA A 157 -8.25 -19.92 1.97
N ARG A 158 -6.95 -19.76 1.70
CA ARG A 158 -6.15 -18.64 2.19
C ARG A 158 -6.56 -17.31 1.58
N VAL A 159 -6.87 -17.28 0.29
CA VAL A 159 -7.35 -16.05 -0.36
C VAL A 159 -8.67 -15.63 0.24
N ARG A 160 -9.64 -16.54 0.43
CA ARG A 160 -10.94 -16.24 1.06
C ARG A 160 -10.78 -15.74 2.49
N GLU A 161 -9.93 -16.36 3.29
CA GLU A 161 -9.61 -15.90 4.65
C GLU A 161 -9.01 -14.48 4.63
N SER A 162 -8.05 -14.24 3.74
CA SER A 162 -7.40 -12.94 3.59
C SER A 162 -8.40 -11.86 3.18
N VAL A 163 -9.23 -12.12 2.16
CA VAL A 163 -10.27 -11.19 1.70
C VAL A 163 -11.27 -10.89 2.81
N ALA A 164 -11.71 -11.91 3.56
CA ALA A 164 -12.61 -11.73 4.70
C ALA A 164 -11.99 -10.83 5.79
N ALA A 165 -10.69 -11.00 6.07
CA ALA A 165 -9.96 -10.16 7.03
C ALA A 165 -9.83 -8.70 6.56
N HIS A 166 -9.70 -8.46 5.26
CA HIS A 166 -9.63 -7.11 4.69
C HIS A 166 -10.99 -6.42 4.59
N ARG A 167 -12.09 -7.18 4.59
CA ARG A 167 -13.46 -6.63 4.50
C ARG A 167 -13.93 -5.89 5.76
N ILE A 168 -13.19 -5.96 6.86
CA ILE A 168 -13.54 -5.28 8.12
C ILE A 168 -13.50 -3.77 7.90
N SER A 169 -14.67 -3.15 7.86
CA SER A 169 -14.81 -1.72 7.59
C SER A 169 -16.12 -1.19 8.19
N ASP A 170 -16.09 0.04 8.70
CA ASP A 170 -17.27 0.77 9.20
C ASP A 170 -18.00 1.55 8.10
N VAL A 171 -17.46 1.50 6.88
CA VAL A 171 -17.99 2.21 5.70
C VAL A 171 -18.12 1.26 4.52
N LYS A 172 -18.82 1.71 3.47
CA LYS A 172 -18.95 0.94 2.22
C LYS A 172 -17.59 0.60 1.63
N VAL A 173 -17.47 -0.63 1.18
CA VAL A 173 -16.27 -1.17 0.53
C VAL A 173 -16.52 -1.38 -0.94
N GLY A 174 -15.71 -0.77 -1.78
CA GLY A 174 -15.69 -0.99 -3.22
C GLY A 174 -14.58 -1.93 -3.68
N SER A 175 -14.61 -2.33 -4.93
CA SER A 175 -13.52 -3.05 -5.56
C SER A 175 -13.20 -2.49 -6.94
N PHE A 176 -11.92 -2.34 -7.24
CA PHE A 176 -11.48 -2.12 -8.60
C PHE A 176 -11.62 -3.44 -9.37
N LEU A 177 -12.23 -3.36 -10.54
CA LEU A 177 -12.49 -4.53 -11.37
C LEU A 177 -12.00 -4.28 -12.78
N SER A 178 -10.98 -5.02 -13.18
CA SER A 178 -10.60 -5.20 -14.57
C SER A 178 -11.22 -6.51 -15.11
N GLY A 179 -11.10 -6.78 -16.38
CA GLY A 179 -11.46 -8.09 -16.96
C GLY A 179 -10.50 -9.23 -16.58
N GLY A 180 -9.45 -8.95 -15.80
CA GLY A 180 -8.42 -9.91 -15.41
C GLY A 180 -8.89 -10.95 -14.40
N VAL A 181 -8.25 -12.12 -14.40
CA VAL A 181 -8.60 -13.25 -13.52
C VAL A 181 -8.46 -12.88 -12.04
N ASP A 182 -7.39 -12.18 -11.65
CA ASP A 182 -7.10 -11.88 -10.25
C ASP A 182 -8.16 -10.94 -9.65
N SER A 183 -8.43 -9.80 -10.30
CA SER A 183 -9.45 -8.86 -9.84
C SER A 183 -10.84 -9.47 -9.82
N SER A 184 -11.15 -10.32 -10.80
CA SER A 184 -12.43 -11.04 -10.89
C SER A 184 -12.59 -12.03 -9.72
N TYR A 185 -11.54 -12.79 -9.41
CA TYR A 185 -11.56 -13.76 -8.33
C TYR A 185 -11.66 -13.07 -6.95
N ILE A 186 -10.87 -12.01 -6.73
CA ILE A 186 -10.94 -11.23 -5.49
C ILE A 186 -12.33 -10.59 -5.33
N THR A 187 -12.88 -9.98 -6.39
CA THR A 187 -14.23 -9.38 -6.35
C THR A 187 -15.30 -10.42 -6.02
N ALA A 188 -15.22 -11.61 -6.61
CA ALA A 188 -16.16 -12.70 -6.32
C ALA A 188 -16.04 -13.23 -4.87
N CYS A 189 -14.85 -13.23 -4.29
CA CYS A 189 -14.64 -13.58 -2.87
C CYS A 189 -15.10 -12.45 -1.92
N LEU A 190 -14.88 -11.21 -2.30
CA LEU A 190 -15.15 -10.03 -1.48
C LEU A 190 -16.65 -9.71 -1.43
N MET A 191 -17.34 -9.84 -2.57
CA MET A 191 -18.72 -9.37 -2.76
C MET A 191 -18.89 -7.93 -2.25
N PRO A 192 -18.21 -6.96 -2.88
CA PRO A 192 -18.23 -5.56 -2.44
C PRO A 192 -19.60 -4.92 -2.67
N ASP A 193 -19.80 -3.72 -2.09
CA ASP A 193 -21.02 -2.93 -2.32
C ASP A 193 -21.10 -2.43 -3.77
N ASP A 194 -19.97 -1.99 -4.33
CA ASP A 194 -19.84 -1.46 -5.68
C ASP A 194 -18.51 -1.89 -6.32
N THR A 195 -18.47 -1.94 -7.66
CA THR A 195 -17.24 -2.14 -8.44
C THR A 195 -16.97 -0.95 -9.35
N PHE A 196 -15.70 -0.72 -9.66
CA PHE A 196 -15.24 0.41 -10.45
C PHE A 196 -14.31 -0.04 -11.56
N SER A 197 -14.53 0.48 -12.76
CA SER A 197 -13.74 0.15 -13.95
C SER A 197 -13.49 1.39 -14.79
N VAL A 198 -12.31 1.50 -15.39
CA VAL A 198 -12.02 2.53 -16.41
C VAL A 198 -11.50 1.86 -17.66
N GLY A 199 -11.89 2.40 -18.80
CA GLY A 199 -11.41 2.03 -20.13
C GLY A 199 -10.85 3.23 -20.85
N PHE A 200 -10.35 3.03 -22.07
CA PHE A 200 -9.80 4.10 -22.90
C PHE A 200 -10.57 4.18 -24.21
N GLU A 201 -10.91 5.40 -24.61
CA GLU A 201 -11.44 5.65 -25.94
C GLU A 201 -10.33 5.42 -26.98
N THR A 202 -10.61 4.59 -27.99
CA THR A 202 -9.71 4.38 -29.11
C THR A 202 -10.22 5.09 -30.36
N PRO A 203 -9.37 5.75 -31.17
CA PRO A 203 -9.79 6.53 -32.32
C PRO A 203 -10.55 5.72 -33.38
N ASP A 204 -10.32 4.42 -33.44
CA ASP A 204 -10.92 3.46 -34.38
C ASP A 204 -12.11 2.70 -33.78
N GLY A 205 -12.53 3.06 -32.55
CA GLY A 205 -13.60 2.36 -31.85
C GLY A 205 -13.25 0.91 -31.46
N GLY A 206 -11.96 0.56 -31.52
CA GLY A 206 -11.50 -0.78 -31.16
C GLY A 206 -11.56 -1.03 -29.65
N HIS A 207 -11.81 -2.28 -29.27
CA HIS A 207 -11.90 -2.70 -27.86
C HIS A 207 -10.63 -3.35 -27.33
N LYS A 208 -9.49 -3.19 -28.02
CA LYS A 208 -8.26 -3.93 -27.71
C LYS A 208 -7.71 -3.73 -26.28
N PHE A 209 -8.07 -2.62 -25.64
CA PHE A 209 -7.66 -2.28 -24.27
C PHE A 209 -8.85 -1.93 -23.37
N ASP A 210 -10.06 -2.33 -23.79
CA ASP A 210 -11.29 -2.10 -23.02
C ASP A 210 -11.68 -3.39 -22.29
N GLU A 211 -11.24 -3.51 -21.05
CA GLU A 211 -11.60 -4.60 -20.14
C GLU A 211 -12.89 -4.26 -19.34
N THR A 212 -13.52 -3.13 -19.63
CA THR A 212 -14.70 -2.68 -18.86
C THR A 212 -15.94 -3.48 -19.19
N THR A 213 -16.00 -4.11 -20.38
CA THR A 213 -17.11 -4.96 -20.76
C THR A 213 -17.14 -6.25 -19.94
N GLU A 214 -16.00 -6.94 -19.82
CA GLU A 214 -15.85 -8.14 -19.00
C GLU A 214 -16.11 -7.86 -17.52
N ALA A 215 -15.64 -6.72 -17.02
CA ALA A 215 -15.90 -6.25 -15.67
C ALA A 215 -17.41 -6.03 -15.41
N ALA A 216 -18.11 -5.40 -16.35
CA ALA A 216 -19.55 -5.17 -16.26
C ALA A 216 -20.35 -6.49 -16.30
N GLU A 217 -19.97 -7.44 -17.18
CA GLU A 217 -20.60 -8.76 -17.25
C GLU A 217 -20.45 -9.54 -15.94
N LEU A 218 -19.24 -9.53 -15.36
CA LEU A 218 -19.00 -10.19 -14.07
C LEU A 218 -19.84 -9.55 -12.96
N SER A 219 -19.83 -8.23 -12.87
CA SER A 219 -20.61 -7.50 -11.87
C SER A 219 -22.09 -7.80 -11.98
N GLN A 220 -22.61 -7.85 -13.20
CA GLN A 220 -24.01 -8.25 -13.45
C GLN A 220 -24.29 -9.69 -12.97
N LYS A 221 -23.39 -10.64 -13.26
CA LYS A 221 -23.51 -12.03 -12.79
C LYS A 221 -23.49 -12.14 -11.27
N LEU A 222 -22.72 -11.28 -10.59
CA LEU A 222 -22.62 -11.24 -9.13
C LEU A 222 -23.74 -10.41 -8.48
N GLY A 223 -24.55 -9.68 -9.26
CA GLY A 223 -25.59 -8.80 -8.75
C GLY A 223 -25.03 -7.52 -8.09
N ILE A 224 -23.84 -7.08 -8.48
CA ILE A 224 -23.14 -5.90 -7.95
C ILE A 224 -23.22 -4.78 -9.00
N HIS A 225 -23.39 -3.53 -8.54
CA HIS A 225 -23.36 -2.38 -9.44
C HIS A 225 -21.92 -2.08 -9.88
N ASN A 226 -21.71 -1.87 -11.19
CA ASN A 226 -20.42 -1.46 -11.76
C ASN A 226 -20.48 -0.02 -12.25
N TYR A 227 -19.67 0.86 -11.66
CA TYR A 227 -19.41 2.20 -12.16
C TYR A 227 -18.29 2.15 -13.18
N ARG A 228 -18.54 2.72 -14.36
CA ARG A 228 -17.61 2.65 -15.47
C ARG A 228 -17.40 4.02 -16.10
N GLU A 229 -16.14 4.37 -16.38
CA GLU A 229 -15.75 5.61 -17.03
C GLU A 229 -14.79 5.31 -18.20
N MET A 230 -15.03 5.95 -19.36
CA MET A 230 -14.16 5.88 -20.53
C MET A 230 -13.30 7.13 -20.60
N LEU A 231 -11.99 6.96 -20.70
CA LEU A 231 -11.02 8.04 -20.65
C LEU A 231 -10.57 8.43 -22.04
N THR A 232 -10.53 9.72 -22.32
CA THR A 232 -9.94 10.27 -23.55
C THR A 232 -8.43 10.42 -23.39
N LYS A 233 -7.74 10.50 -24.53
CA LYS A 233 -6.30 10.79 -24.56
C LYS A 233 -5.98 12.14 -23.91
N GLU A 234 -6.80 13.13 -24.16
CA GLU A 234 -6.64 14.49 -23.63
C GLU A 234 -6.72 14.49 -22.10
N GLN A 235 -7.72 13.84 -21.53
CA GLN A 235 -7.86 13.69 -20.07
C GLN A 235 -6.60 13.06 -19.46
N CYS A 236 -6.07 11.99 -20.07
CA CYS A 236 -4.87 11.32 -19.58
C CYS A 236 -3.62 12.22 -19.62
N LEU A 237 -3.46 13.00 -20.69
CA LEU A 237 -2.33 13.93 -20.83
C LEU A 237 -2.42 15.10 -19.86
N ASP A 238 -3.62 15.68 -19.68
CA ASP A 238 -3.85 16.80 -18.79
C ASP A 238 -3.62 16.43 -17.32
N ALA A 239 -3.95 15.18 -16.92
CA ALA A 239 -3.76 14.68 -15.57
C ALA A 239 -2.31 14.29 -15.24
N PHE A 240 -1.40 14.27 -16.22
CA PHE A 240 -0.06 13.69 -16.04
C PHE A 240 0.76 14.37 -14.94
N ALA A 241 0.70 15.70 -14.84
CA ALA A 241 1.41 16.44 -13.80
C ALA A 241 0.88 16.11 -12.40
N ASP A 242 -0.45 16.02 -12.25
CA ASP A 242 -1.09 15.66 -10.97
C ASP A 242 -0.77 14.23 -10.57
N ILE A 243 -0.78 13.30 -11.55
CA ILE A 243 -0.40 11.90 -11.30
C ILE A 243 1.03 11.84 -10.76
N GLN A 244 1.99 12.54 -11.41
CA GLN A 244 3.37 12.56 -10.94
C GLN A 244 3.52 13.22 -9.56
N TYR A 245 2.76 14.25 -9.26
CA TYR A 245 2.74 14.87 -7.93
C TYR A 245 2.27 13.89 -6.85
N HIS A 246 1.24 13.08 -7.13
CA HIS A 246 0.75 12.07 -6.18
C HIS A 246 1.67 10.87 -6.02
N MET A 247 2.51 10.59 -7.00
CA MET A 247 3.44 9.45 -6.97
C MET A 247 4.70 9.69 -6.12
N ASP A 248 5.05 10.95 -5.80
CA ASP A 248 6.27 11.41 -5.13
C ASP A 248 7.58 11.07 -5.88
N GLU A 249 7.68 9.88 -6.46
CA GLU A 249 8.84 9.42 -7.23
C GLU A 249 8.41 9.05 -8.66
N PRO A 250 9.28 9.23 -9.67
CA PRO A 250 8.96 8.87 -11.03
C PRO A 250 8.70 7.36 -11.15
N GLN A 251 7.64 7.01 -11.86
CA GLN A 251 7.28 5.65 -12.21
C GLN A 251 6.84 5.60 -13.67
N SER A 252 7.41 4.70 -14.46
CA SER A 252 7.09 4.60 -15.87
C SER A 252 6.04 3.53 -16.20
N ASN A 253 5.45 2.89 -15.18
CA ASN A 253 4.33 1.98 -15.41
C ASN A 253 3.07 2.77 -15.81
N PRO A 254 2.51 2.51 -17.01
CA PRO A 254 1.34 3.23 -17.50
C PRO A 254 0.08 3.00 -16.66
N SER A 255 0.04 2.00 -15.80
CA SER A 255 -1.09 1.69 -14.92
C SER A 255 -1.39 2.80 -13.90
N SER A 256 -0.46 3.74 -13.66
CA SER A 256 -0.71 4.90 -12.79
C SER A 256 -1.82 5.80 -13.33
N VAL A 257 -1.96 5.91 -14.65
CA VAL A 257 -3.00 6.74 -15.28
C VAL A 257 -4.40 6.19 -15.01
N PRO A 258 -4.75 4.93 -15.39
CA PRO A 258 -6.07 4.40 -15.08
C PRO A 258 -6.33 4.33 -13.57
N LEU A 259 -5.32 4.04 -12.75
CA LEU A 259 -5.47 4.01 -11.29
C LEU A 259 -5.87 5.37 -10.72
N TYR A 260 -5.31 6.47 -11.21
CA TYR A 260 -5.68 7.82 -10.79
C TYR A 260 -7.17 8.10 -11.03
N PHE A 261 -7.67 7.80 -12.24
CA PHE A 261 -9.06 7.99 -12.59
C PHE A 261 -10.00 7.00 -11.88
N LEU A 262 -9.56 5.75 -11.68
CA LEU A 262 -10.29 4.78 -10.85
C LEU A 262 -10.48 5.31 -9.42
N CYS A 263 -9.43 5.86 -8.81
CA CYS A 263 -9.52 6.46 -7.48
C CYS A 263 -10.47 7.67 -7.46
N GLN A 264 -10.45 8.53 -8.52
CA GLN A 264 -11.38 9.64 -8.63
C GLN A 264 -12.83 9.17 -8.78
N LEU A 265 -13.07 8.13 -9.57
CA LEU A 265 -14.40 7.55 -9.76
C LEU A 265 -14.89 6.92 -8.45
N ALA A 266 -14.09 6.05 -7.83
CA ALA A 266 -14.45 5.33 -6.62
C ALA A 266 -14.74 6.27 -5.44
N ARG A 267 -13.95 7.34 -5.27
CA ARG A 267 -14.10 8.32 -4.18
C ARG A 267 -15.48 8.98 -4.13
N ARG A 268 -16.21 9.02 -5.26
CA ARG A 268 -17.56 9.59 -5.34
C ARG A 268 -18.61 8.68 -4.67
N HIS A 269 -18.31 7.41 -4.44
CA HIS A 269 -19.26 6.37 -4.04
C HIS A 269 -18.85 5.63 -2.78
N VAL A 270 -17.56 5.37 -2.58
CA VAL A 270 -17.02 4.60 -1.45
C VAL A 270 -15.82 5.30 -0.82
N THR A 271 -15.51 4.94 0.42
CA THR A 271 -14.34 5.46 1.14
C THR A 271 -13.18 4.46 1.13
N VAL A 272 -13.49 3.16 1.10
CA VAL A 272 -12.51 2.06 1.10
C VAL A 272 -12.71 1.22 -0.17
N PHE A 273 -11.62 0.79 -0.78
CA PHE A 273 -11.65 -0.09 -1.95
C PHE A 273 -10.47 -1.06 -1.98
N PHE A 274 -10.69 -2.16 -2.69
CA PHE A 274 -9.74 -3.23 -3.00
C PHE A 274 -9.21 -3.09 -4.42
#